data_e1552a4ac2073150af6ff9b882c41bf0
#
_entry.id   e1552a4ac2073150af6ff9b882c41bf0
#
_cell.length_a   1.000
_cell.length_b   1.000
_cell.length_c   1.000
_cell.angle_alpha   90.00
_cell.angle_beta   90.00
_cell.angle_gamma   90.00
#
_symmetry.space_group_name_H-M   'P 1'
#
loop_
_entity.id
_entity.type
_entity.pdbx_description
1 polymer ?
#
loop_
_entity_poly.entity_id
_entity_poly.type
_entity_poly.pdbx_seq_one_letter_code
_entity_poly.pdbx_strand_id
1 'polypeptide(L)'
;MNAIILAAGIGTRIRSMTNCYPKAMLRVMDKELIRYVVDMAIYVNVNRIVVVGGSGYGYLGSLIHSLYSTDKVIMINNIDYKKGNICSVKCALPYIKDEFLLFNVDHVFSKELLETVMNRGIDLKEVTIFSDRIKDIEDDQMKILLSGTSLRNISKTLKRYDTGYIGLVYCPKSRLDGFIAAVDEVFEEMGNSGVTEDILNHLVDKESTVLNEDVSGYRWFEVDTPEDLIKAEALIADYPGCWI
;
A
#
# COMPACT_ATOMS: atom_id res chain seq x y z
N MET A 1 -15.54 5.89 -3.42
CA MET A 1 -14.10 5.51 -3.37
C MET A 1 -13.95 4.03 -3.01
N ASN A 2 -12.92 3.37 -3.53
CA ASN A 2 -12.57 1.98 -3.26
C ASN A 2 -11.22 1.90 -2.52
N ALA A 3 -10.88 0.71 -2.00
CA ALA A 3 -9.53 0.41 -1.55
C ALA A 3 -9.01 -0.86 -2.24
N ILE A 4 -7.71 -0.85 -2.58
CA ILE A 4 -6.95 -2.03 -2.97
C ILE A 4 -5.95 -2.31 -1.84
N ILE A 5 -5.90 -3.55 -1.38
CA ILE A 5 -4.93 -3.99 -0.37
C ILE A 5 -4.07 -5.10 -0.97
N LEU A 6 -2.77 -4.82 -1.11
CA LEU A 6 -1.80 -5.79 -1.63
C LEU A 6 -1.30 -6.67 -0.48
N ALA A 7 -1.83 -7.89 -0.40
CA ALA A 7 -1.59 -8.85 0.67
C ALA A 7 -1.03 -10.20 0.17
N ALA A 8 -0.47 -10.23 -1.05
CA ALA A 8 0.00 -11.44 -1.69
C ALA A 8 1.43 -11.85 -1.31
N GLY A 9 2.18 -10.97 -0.64
CA GLY A 9 3.59 -11.15 -0.33
C GLY A 9 3.88 -12.34 0.58
N ILE A 10 5.04 -12.98 0.36
CA ILE A 10 5.49 -14.15 1.14
C ILE A 10 6.05 -13.75 2.50
N GLY A 11 6.58 -12.51 2.64
CA GLY A 11 7.23 -12.04 3.86
C GLY A 11 8.49 -12.83 4.21
N THR A 12 9.42 -12.99 3.27
CA THR A 12 10.61 -13.83 3.44
C THR A 12 11.48 -13.45 4.63
N ARG A 13 11.63 -12.15 4.91
CA ARG A 13 12.44 -11.61 6.02
C ARG A 13 11.84 -11.87 7.40
N ILE A 14 10.50 -12.03 7.49
CA ILE A 14 9.78 -12.24 8.75
C ILE A 14 9.13 -13.62 8.84
N ARG A 15 9.47 -14.53 7.92
CA ARG A 15 8.82 -15.84 7.78
C ARG A 15 8.92 -16.72 9.04
N SER A 16 10.00 -16.60 9.81
CA SER A 16 10.16 -17.31 11.08
C SER A 16 9.11 -16.92 12.12
N MET A 17 8.62 -15.69 12.07
CA MET A 17 7.63 -15.17 13.01
C MET A 17 6.18 -15.51 12.59
N THR A 18 5.97 -15.87 11.32
CA THR A 18 4.63 -16.15 10.79
C THR A 18 4.23 -17.62 10.88
N ASN A 19 5.09 -18.51 11.38
CA ASN A 19 4.86 -19.97 11.37
C ASN A 19 4.40 -20.48 9.99
N CYS A 20 4.99 -19.97 8.92
CA CYS A 20 4.64 -20.23 7.52
C CYS A 20 3.27 -19.70 7.05
N TYR A 21 2.54 -18.96 7.85
CA TYR A 21 1.37 -18.21 7.40
C TYR A 21 1.78 -16.99 6.53
N PRO A 22 0.87 -16.44 5.72
CA PRO A 22 1.13 -15.21 4.96
C PRO A 22 1.56 -14.05 5.87
N LYS A 23 2.45 -13.17 5.41
CA LYS A 23 2.83 -11.95 6.13
C LYS A 23 1.61 -11.14 6.61
N ALA A 24 0.56 -11.09 5.79
CA ALA A 24 -0.70 -10.43 6.11
C ALA A 24 -1.38 -10.95 7.40
N MET A 25 -1.06 -12.18 7.82
CA MET A 25 -1.57 -12.79 9.06
C MET A 25 -0.61 -12.65 10.24
N LEU A 26 0.53 -11.99 10.07
CA LEU A 26 1.41 -11.66 11.18
C LEU A 26 0.64 -10.79 12.19
N ARG A 27 0.76 -11.13 13.46
CA ARG A 27 0.14 -10.35 14.54
C ARG A 27 1.11 -9.29 15.02
N VAL A 28 0.59 -8.08 15.12
CA VAL A 28 1.19 -6.96 15.82
C VAL A 28 0.33 -6.72 17.04
N MET A 29 0.87 -6.88 18.25
CA MET A 29 0.07 -7.03 19.45
C MET A 29 -0.95 -8.17 19.28
N ASP A 30 -2.24 -7.90 19.45
CA ASP A 30 -3.32 -8.88 19.39
C ASP A 30 -4.09 -8.89 18.05
N LYS A 31 -3.60 -8.19 17.02
CA LYS A 31 -4.34 -7.98 15.76
C LYS A 31 -3.46 -8.30 14.55
N GLU A 32 -3.99 -9.03 13.58
CA GLU A 32 -3.30 -9.36 12.33
C GLU A 32 -3.13 -8.10 11.44
N LEU A 33 -1.99 -7.98 10.73
CA LEU A 33 -1.71 -6.86 9.83
C LEU A 33 -2.86 -6.58 8.86
N ILE A 34 -3.40 -7.63 8.25
CA ILE A 34 -4.53 -7.47 7.32
C ILE A 34 -5.75 -6.81 7.99
N ARG A 35 -6.02 -7.10 9.27
CA ARG A 35 -7.13 -6.49 9.99
C ARG A 35 -6.90 -5.00 10.22
N TYR A 36 -5.68 -4.58 10.56
CA TYR A 36 -5.35 -3.15 10.64
C TYR A 36 -5.69 -2.46 9.32
N VAL A 37 -5.23 -3.00 8.18
CA VAL A 37 -5.40 -2.32 6.89
C VAL A 37 -6.84 -2.36 6.39
N VAL A 38 -7.58 -3.47 6.61
CA VAL A 38 -9.02 -3.51 6.28
C VAL A 38 -9.81 -2.55 7.15
N ASP A 39 -9.52 -2.50 8.45
CA ASP A 39 -10.22 -1.59 9.38
C ASP A 39 -9.87 -0.12 9.07
N MET A 40 -8.62 0.20 8.66
CA MET A 40 -8.26 1.52 8.14
C MET A 40 -9.12 1.92 6.92
N ALA A 41 -9.28 1.02 5.95
CA ALA A 41 -10.12 1.25 4.78
C ALA A 41 -11.61 1.43 5.17
N ILE A 42 -12.09 0.68 6.15
CA ILE A 42 -13.45 0.86 6.71
C ILE A 42 -13.57 2.22 7.42
N TYR A 43 -12.58 2.59 8.21
CA TYR A 43 -12.55 3.86 8.95
C TYR A 43 -12.68 5.07 8.03
N VAL A 44 -11.97 5.09 6.91
CA VAL A 44 -12.08 6.13 5.89
C VAL A 44 -13.30 5.97 4.97
N ASN A 45 -14.22 5.10 5.33
CA ASN A 45 -15.53 4.91 4.70
C ASN A 45 -15.48 4.60 3.19
N VAL A 46 -14.51 3.79 2.74
CA VAL A 46 -14.53 3.33 1.35
C VAL A 46 -15.75 2.45 1.05
N ASN A 47 -16.23 2.46 -0.18
CA ASN A 47 -17.41 1.70 -0.59
C ASN A 47 -17.12 0.20 -0.70
N ARG A 48 -15.95 -0.15 -1.25
CA ARG A 48 -15.51 -1.52 -1.50
C ARG A 48 -14.03 -1.67 -1.23
N ILE A 49 -13.64 -2.82 -0.69
CA ILE A 49 -12.26 -3.19 -0.40
C ILE A 49 -11.93 -4.43 -1.21
N VAL A 50 -10.89 -4.37 -2.04
CA VAL A 50 -10.36 -5.49 -2.82
C VAL A 50 -9.04 -5.92 -2.18
N VAL A 51 -9.04 -7.06 -1.52
CA VAL A 51 -7.84 -7.67 -0.92
C VAL A 51 -7.26 -8.68 -1.90
N VAL A 52 -6.03 -8.44 -2.34
CA VAL A 52 -5.33 -9.38 -3.22
C VAL A 52 -4.39 -10.23 -2.40
N GLY A 53 -4.76 -11.48 -2.21
CA GLY A 53 -3.95 -12.50 -1.54
C GLY A 53 -3.16 -13.34 -2.56
N GLY A 54 -2.21 -14.11 -2.05
CA GLY A 54 -1.35 -15.00 -2.85
C GLY A 54 -0.84 -16.16 -2.01
N SER A 55 0.31 -15.99 -1.36
CA SER A 55 0.80 -16.99 -0.41
C SER A 55 -0.24 -17.25 0.68
N GLY A 56 -0.63 -18.52 0.86
CA GLY A 56 -1.61 -18.90 1.89
C GLY A 56 -3.02 -18.28 1.70
N TYR A 57 -3.42 -17.99 0.47
CA TYR A 57 -4.71 -17.39 0.12
C TYR A 57 -5.91 -18.00 0.87
N GLY A 58 -5.96 -19.34 1.01
CA GLY A 58 -7.05 -20.02 1.71
C GLY A 58 -7.16 -19.63 3.19
N TYR A 59 -6.03 -19.51 3.89
CA TYR A 59 -6.01 -19.08 5.29
C TYR A 59 -6.45 -17.63 5.44
N LEU A 60 -5.89 -16.75 4.59
CA LEU A 60 -6.23 -15.33 4.58
C LEU A 60 -7.71 -15.11 4.23
N GLY A 61 -8.23 -15.83 3.23
CA GLY A 61 -9.63 -15.77 2.83
C GLY A 61 -10.57 -16.22 3.95
N SER A 62 -10.24 -17.32 4.64
CA SER A 62 -11.03 -17.80 5.78
C SER A 62 -11.08 -16.77 6.91
N LEU A 63 -9.95 -16.12 7.23
CA LEU A 63 -9.92 -15.06 8.23
C LEU A 63 -10.80 -13.88 7.82
N ILE A 64 -10.63 -13.37 6.60
CA ILE A 64 -11.39 -12.21 6.10
C ILE A 64 -12.90 -12.50 6.09
N HIS A 65 -13.32 -13.64 5.56
CA HIS A 65 -14.74 -14.00 5.49
C HIS A 65 -15.36 -14.24 6.87
N SER A 66 -14.57 -14.58 7.87
CA SER A 66 -15.09 -14.73 9.26
C SER A 66 -15.33 -13.39 9.96
N LEU A 67 -14.69 -12.31 9.49
CA LEU A 67 -14.68 -11.00 10.15
C LEU A 67 -15.48 -9.94 9.40
N TYR A 68 -15.53 -10.02 8.06
CA TYR A 68 -16.06 -8.96 7.22
C TYR A 68 -17.08 -9.49 6.21
N SER A 69 -18.09 -8.67 5.90
CA SER A 69 -19.08 -8.99 4.87
C SER A 69 -18.44 -9.06 3.48
N THR A 70 -18.82 -10.05 2.69
CA THR A 70 -18.40 -10.23 1.30
C THR A 70 -18.90 -9.12 0.36
N ASP A 71 -19.93 -8.40 0.73
CA ASP A 71 -20.41 -7.22 0.00
C ASP A 71 -19.42 -6.05 0.14
N LYS A 72 -18.72 -5.97 1.26
CA LYS A 72 -17.75 -4.92 1.57
C LYS A 72 -16.32 -5.29 1.16
N VAL A 73 -15.90 -6.52 1.46
CA VAL A 73 -14.53 -7.01 1.27
C VAL A 73 -14.51 -8.17 0.28
N ILE A 74 -13.84 -7.98 -0.84
CA ILE A 74 -13.67 -8.99 -1.88
C ILE A 74 -12.25 -9.53 -1.82
N MET A 75 -12.13 -10.86 -1.80
CA MET A 75 -10.85 -11.56 -1.87
C MET A 75 -10.53 -11.99 -3.30
N ILE A 76 -9.34 -11.61 -3.79
CA ILE A 76 -8.83 -12.00 -5.12
C ILE A 76 -7.55 -12.80 -4.94
N ASN A 77 -7.42 -13.90 -5.68
CA ASN A 77 -6.23 -14.74 -5.66
C ASN A 77 -5.26 -14.34 -6.78
N ASN A 78 -4.09 -13.84 -6.42
CA ASN A 78 -2.98 -13.68 -7.35
C ASN A 78 -2.15 -14.97 -7.38
N ILE A 79 -2.28 -15.78 -8.42
CA ILE A 79 -1.52 -17.02 -8.59
C ILE A 79 -0.04 -16.75 -8.90
N ASP A 80 0.29 -15.58 -9.41
CA ASP A 80 1.64 -15.12 -9.75
C ASP A 80 2.33 -14.35 -8.61
N TYR A 81 1.87 -14.51 -7.37
CA TYR A 81 2.32 -13.76 -6.19
C TYR A 81 3.83 -13.83 -5.88
N LYS A 82 4.57 -14.77 -6.48
CA LYS A 82 6.03 -14.89 -6.34
C LYS A 82 6.81 -13.90 -7.20
N LYS A 83 6.12 -13.16 -8.03
CA LYS A 83 6.64 -12.18 -8.98
C LYS A 83 6.43 -10.77 -8.44
N GLY A 84 6.63 -9.74 -9.24
CA GLY A 84 6.40 -8.36 -8.83
C GLY A 84 4.97 -8.09 -8.40
N ASN A 85 4.77 -7.11 -7.54
CA ASN A 85 3.45 -6.78 -7.01
C ASN A 85 2.52 -6.14 -8.06
N ILE A 86 3.01 -5.77 -9.24
CA ILE A 86 2.20 -5.35 -10.40
C ILE A 86 1.14 -6.39 -10.75
N CYS A 87 1.46 -7.70 -10.60
CA CYS A 87 0.49 -8.78 -10.81
C CYS A 87 -0.70 -8.66 -9.84
N SER A 88 -0.45 -8.24 -8.60
CA SER A 88 -1.52 -8.02 -7.62
C SER A 88 -2.35 -6.79 -7.96
N VAL A 89 -1.72 -5.69 -8.39
CA VAL A 89 -2.44 -4.50 -8.87
C VAL A 89 -3.33 -4.87 -10.04
N LYS A 90 -2.78 -5.56 -11.05
CA LYS A 90 -3.53 -6.00 -12.24
C LYS A 90 -4.72 -6.91 -11.89
N CYS A 91 -4.59 -7.79 -10.91
CA CYS A 91 -5.69 -8.62 -10.42
C CYS A 91 -6.83 -7.82 -9.77
N ALA A 92 -6.52 -6.68 -9.13
CA ALA A 92 -7.51 -5.86 -8.44
C ALA A 92 -8.29 -4.93 -9.38
N LEU A 93 -7.65 -4.37 -10.41
CA LEU A 93 -8.20 -3.32 -11.27
C LEU A 93 -9.57 -3.65 -11.90
N PRO A 94 -9.89 -4.88 -12.36
CA PRO A 94 -11.20 -5.22 -12.90
C PRO A 94 -12.37 -4.98 -11.93
N TYR A 95 -12.10 -4.88 -10.64
CA TYR A 95 -13.09 -4.65 -9.57
C TYR A 95 -13.21 -3.18 -9.16
N ILE A 96 -12.37 -2.30 -9.72
CA ILE A 96 -12.29 -0.87 -9.42
C ILE A 96 -13.00 -0.09 -10.54
N LYS A 97 -13.98 0.73 -10.15
CA LYS A 97 -14.77 1.54 -11.09
C LYS A 97 -14.82 3.02 -10.70
N ASP A 98 -14.08 3.37 -9.65
CA ASP A 98 -14.09 4.71 -9.08
C ASP A 98 -12.71 5.03 -8.50
N GLU A 99 -12.52 6.25 -7.96
CA GLU A 99 -11.28 6.57 -7.25
C GLU A 99 -10.93 5.51 -6.20
N PHE A 100 -9.66 5.33 -5.95
CA PHE A 100 -9.19 4.34 -4.98
C PHE A 100 -7.95 4.78 -4.19
N LEU A 101 -7.83 4.18 -3.00
CA LEU A 101 -6.59 4.11 -2.24
C LEU A 101 -5.96 2.72 -2.44
N LEU A 102 -4.64 2.68 -2.66
CA LEU A 102 -3.87 1.46 -2.72
C LEU A 102 -2.98 1.39 -1.49
N PHE A 103 -3.14 0.31 -0.72
CA PHE A 103 -2.40 0.02 0.50
C PHE A 103 -1.52 -1.20 0.33
N ASN A 104 -0.30 -1.14 0.86
CA ASN A 104 0.45 -2.34 1.17
C ASN A 104 0.00 -2.89 2.54
N VAL A 105 -0.10 -4.22 2.67
CA VAL A 105 -0.62 -4.85 3.91
C VAL A 105 0.30 -4.68 5.12
N ASP A 106 1.56 -4.37 4.90
CA ASP A 106 2.59 -4.20 5.91
C ASP A 106 2.73 -2.77 6.45
N HIS A 107 1.96 -1.82 5.90
CA HIS A 107 1.96 -0.43 6.31
C HIS A 107 0.67 -0.11 7.09
N VAL A 108 0.83 0.39 8.30
CA VAL A 108 -0.29 0.75 9.18
C VAL A 108 -0.18 2.24 9.54
N PHE A 109 -1.26 2.96 9.31
CA PHE A 109 -1.34 4.42 9.48
C PHE A 109 -2.22 4.77 10.67
N SER A 110 -1.85 5.83 11.39
CA SER A 110 -2.69 6.38 12.45
C SER A 110 -3.98 6.97 11.91
N LYS A 111 -5.00 7.07 12.76
CA LYS A 111 -6.28 7.73 12.45
C LYS A 111 -6.08 9.13 11.91
N GLU A 112 -5.23 9.90 12.57
CA GLU A 112 -4.93 11.29 12.21
C GLU A 112 -4.28 11.41 10.82
N LEU A 113 -3.38 10.48 10.46
CA LEU A 113 -2.82 10.42 9.11
C LEU A 113 -3.91 10.12 8.08
N LEU A 114 -4.75 9.11 8.34
CA LEU A 114 -5.84 8.73 7.44
C LEU A 114 -6.85 9.86 7.24
N GLU A 115 -7.22 10.57 8.29
CA GLU A 115 -8.10 11.75 8.21
C GLU A 115 -7.46 12.86 7.36
N THR A 116 -6.16 13.08 7.51
CA THR A 116 -5.41 14.04 6.69
C THR A 116 -5.40 13.64 5.21
N VAL A 117 -5.14 12.37 4.92
CA VAL A 117 -5.21 11.82 3.55
C VAL A 117 -6.59 12.04 2.96
N MET A 118 -7.65 11.75 3.71
CA MET A 118 -9.04 11.91 3.24
C MET A 118 -9.41 13.35 2.99
N ASN A 119 -9.01 14.26 3.86
CA ASN A 119 -9.29 15.69 3.72
C ASN A 119 -8.57 16.30 2.51
N ARG A 120 -7.36 15.84 2.19
CA ARG A 120 -6.59 16.27 1.01
C ARG A 120 -7.01 15.52 -0.25
N GLY A 121 -7.26 14.22 -0.14
CA GLY A 121 -7.61 13.33 -1.26
C GLY A 121 -8.88 13.74 -2.01
N ILE A 122 -9.86 14.33 -1.32
CA ILE A 122 -11.12 14.80 -1.93
C ILE A 122 -10.88 15.90 -2.97
N ASP A 123 -9.85 16.75 -2.77
CA ASP A 123 -9.52 17.87 -3.66
C ASP A 123 -8.44 17.51 -4.69
N LEU A 124 -7.83 16.30 -4.61
CA LEU A 124 -6.77 15.89 -5.53
C LEU A 124 -7.33 15.47 -6.88
N LYS A 125 -6.76 16.01 -7.96
CA LYS A 125 -7.15 15.73 -9.35
C LYS A 125 -6.15 14.83 -10.07
N GLU A 126 -5.03 14.53 -9.44
CA GLU A 126 -3.92 13.76 -10.00
C GLU A 126 -3.64 12.54 -9.14
N VAL A 127 -3.01 11.53 -9.72
CA VAL A 127 -2.46 10.41 -8.93
C VAL A 127 -1.53 10.99 -7.89
N THR A 128 -1.70 10.57 -6.63
CA THR A 128 -0.95 11.14 -5.52
C THR A 128 -0.33 10.03 -4.68
N ILE A 129 0.93 10.21 -4.37
CA ILE A 129 1.67 9.40 -3.41
C ILE A 129 1.86 10.17 -2.11
N PHE A 130 2.08 9.45 -1.02
CA PHE A 130 2.29 10.04 0.29
C PHE A 130 3.69 9.71 0.79
N SER A 131 4.32 10.68 1.44
CA SER A 131 5.72 10.58 1.88
C SER A 131 5.95 11.13 3.27
N ASP A 132 7.01 10.65 3.89
CA ASP A 132 7.50 11.14 5.17
C ASP A 132 8.99 11.51 5.06
N ARG A 133 9.38 12.66 5.63
CA ARG A 133 10.76 13.10 5.72
C ARG A 133 11.49 12.35 6.83
N ILE A 134 11.79 11.11 6.56
CA ILE A 134 12.59 10.28 7.45
C ILE A 134 14.05 10.73 7.33
N LYS A 135 14.69 11.05 8.45
CA LYS A 135 16.07 11.58 8.44
C LYS A 135 17.10 10.58 7.90
N ASP A 136 16.90 9.30 8.21
CA ASP A 136 17.81 8.22 7.82
C ASP A 136 17.00 7.13 7.11
N ILE A 137 16.78 7.31 5.78
CA ILE A 137 16.12 6.31 4.95
C ILE A 137 17.09 5.17 4.72
N GLU A 138 16.74 3.98 5.17
CA GLU A 138 17.54 2.77 5.00
C GLU A 138 17.67 2.38 3.51
N ASP A 139 18.68 1.58 3.16
CA ASP A 139 18.98 1.25 1.76
C ASP A 139 17.84 0.50 1.07
N ASP A 140 17.06 -0.27 1.79
CA ASP A 140 15.93 -1.05 1.28
C ASP A 140 14.58 -0.31 1.27
N GLN A 141 14.54 0.91 1.77
CA GLN A 141 13.35 1.77 1.72
C GLN A 141 13.21 2.50 0.38
N MET A 142 11.97 2.75 -0.03
CA MET A 142 11.66 3.50 -1.25
C MET A 142 11.93 4.99 -1.07
N LYS A 143 12.81 5.51 -1.90
CA LYS A 143 13.24 6.91 -1.94
C LYS A 143 12.53 7.64 -3.06
N ILE A 144 12.16 8.90 -2.82
CA ILE A 144 11.45 9.78 -3.75
C ILE A 144 12.32 10.98 -4.11
N LEU A 145 12.45 11.24 -5.41
CA LEU A 145 12.99 12.49 -5.94
C LEU A 145 11.84 13.33 -6.48
N LEU A 146 11.78 14.60 -6.10
CA LEU A 146 10.72 15.53 -6.45
C LEU A 146 11.17 16.62 -7.42
N SER A 147 10.19 17.22 -8.09
CA SER A 147 10.29 18.50 -8.78
C SER A 147 9.14 19.38 -8.27
N GLY A 148 9.44 20.25 -7.31
CA GLY A 148 8.41 20.93 -6.54
C GLY A 148 7.60 19.95 -5.71
N THR A 149 6.29 19.84 -5.93
CA THR A 149 5.39 18.86 -5.30
C THR A 149 5.13 17.65 -6.18
N SER A 150 5.72 17.56 -7.37
CA SER A 150 5.49 16.45 -8.28
C SER A 150 6.59 15.41 -8.18
N LEU A 151 6.21 14.14 -8.29
CA LEU A 151 7.14 13.02 -8.40
C LEU A 151 7.98 13.19 -9.68
N ARG A 152 9.29 13.01 -9.54
CA ARG A 152 10.22 12.88 -10.67
C ARG A 152 10.71 11.44 -10.83
N ASN A 153 11.00 10.78 -9.71
CA ASN A 153 11.44 9.40 -9.72
C ASN A 153 11.22 8.77 -8.33
N ILE A 154 10.92 7.48 -8.29
CA ILE A 154 10.83 6.68 -7.07
C ILE A 154 11.60 5.39 -7.24
N SER A 155 12.58 5.13 -6.36
CA SER A 155 13.38 3.90 -6.39
C SER A 155 14.16 3.72 -5.09
N LYS A 156 14.45 2.47 -4.72
CA LYS A 156 15.37 2.12 -3.61
C LYS A 156 16.81 2.56 -3.90
N THR A 157 17.19 2.63 -5.17
CA THR A 157 18.58 2.87 -5.60
C THR A 157 18.94 4.34 -5.80
N LEU A 158 18.00 5.26 -5.55
CA LEU A 158 18.27 6.70 -5.68
C LEU A 158 19.38 7.13 -4.70
N LYS A 159 20.44 7.75 -5.24
CA LYS A 159 21.53 8.35 -4.44
C LYS A 159 21.21 9.75 -3.95
N ARG A 160 20.28 10.44 -4.63
CA ARG A 160 19.75 11.75 -4.23
C ARG A 160 18.23 11.61 -4.17
N TYR A 161 17.65 12.03 -3.09
CA TYR A 161 16.22 11.96 -2.82
C TYR A 161 15.81 13.07 -1.86
N ASP A 162 14.54 13.38 -1.84
CA ASP A 162 13.96 14.44 -1.00
C ASP A 162 13.21 13.87 0.20
N THR A 163 12.59 12.66 0.06
CA THR A 163 11.73 12.05 1.07
C THR A 163 11.59 10.54 0.86
N GLY A 164 10.98 9.84 1.83
CA GLY A 164 10.66 8.41 1.77
C GLY A 164 9.21 8.16 1.43
N TYR A 165 8.93 7.14 0.62
CA TYR A 165 7.59 6.70 0.30
C TYR A 165 6.99 5.83 1.42
N ILE A 166 5.75 6.08 1.78
CA ILE A 166 5.07 5.36 2.87
C ILE A 166 4.10 4.27 2.40
N GLY A 167 4.18 3.80 1.15
CA GLY A 167 3.37 2.67 0.68
C GLY A 167 1.90 2.99 0.42
N LEU A 168 1.52 4.25 0.23
CA LEU A 168 0.15 4.68 -0.02
C LEU A 168 0.02 5.45 -1.33
N VAL A 169 -0.95 5.05 -2.17
CA VAL A 169 -1.30 5.76 -3.42
C VAL A 169 -2.78 6.10 -3.41
N TYR A 170 -3.11 7.31 -3.81
CA TYR A 170 -4.46 7.72 -4.19
C TYR A 170 -4.55 7.90 -5.70
N CYS A 171 -5.56 7.31 -6.32
CA CYS A 171 -5.87 7.51 -7.74
C CYS A 171 -7.29 8.07 -7.86
N PRO A 172 -7.47 9.33 -8.35
CA PRO A 172 -8.80 9.89 -8.57
C PRO A 172 -9.47 9.22 -9.77
N LYS A 173 -10.78 9.22 -9.79
CA LYS A 173 -11.58 8.65 -10.89
C LYS A 173 -11.20 9.21 -12.25
N SER A 174 -10.87 10.49 -12.34
CA SER A 174 -10.45 11.17 -13.58
C SER A 174 -9.14 10.62 -14.16
N ARG A 175 -8.34 9.91 -13.36
CA ARG A 175 -7.06 9.32 -13.76
C ARG A 175 -7.08 7.79 -13.82
N LEU A 176 -8.22 7.17 -13.49
CA LEU A 176 -8.34 5.71 -13.41
C LEU A 176 -7.98 5.01 -14.72
N ASP A 177 -8.52 5.47 -15.84
CA ASP A 177 -8.24 4.86 -17.16
C ASP A 177 -6.75 4.99 -17.53
N GLY A 178 -6.14 6.15 -17.25
CA GLY A 178 -4.69 6.36 -17.43
C GLY A 178 -3.84 5.49 -16.52
N PHE A 179 -4.27 5.27 -15.28
CA PHE A 179 -3.59 4.38 -14.36
C PHE A 179 -3.67 2.92 -14.82
N ILE A 180 -4.84 2.47 -15.30
CA ILE A 180 -5.03 1.13 -15.87
C ILE A 180 -4.13 0.92 -17.08
N ALA A 181 -4.10 1.89 -18.01
CA ALA A 181 -3.22 1.83 -19.17
C ALA A 181 -1.74 1.74 -18.77
N ALA A 182 -1.30 2.54 -17.80
CA ALA A 182 0.07 2.49 -17.30
C ALA A 182 0.42 1.12 -16.69
N VAL A 183 -0.50 0.49 -15.96
CA VAL A 183 -0.31 -0.88 -15.43
C VAL A 183 -0.12 -1.89 -16.57
N ASP A 184 -0.94 -1.80 -17.62
CA ASP A 184 -0.84 -2.68 -18.77
C ASP A 184 0.45 -2.47 -19.56
N GLU A 185 0.85 -1.22 -19.81
CA GLU A 185 2.09 -0.87 -20.50
C GLU A 185 3.34 -1.34 -19.72
N VAL A 186 3.40 -1.07 -18.41
CA VAL A 186 4.50 -1.57 -17.55
C VAL A 186 4.54 -3.11 -17.54
N PHE A 187 3.38 -3.75 -17.51
CA PHE A 187 3.32 -5.20 -17.56
C PHE A 187 3.78 -5.76 -18.92
N GLU A 188 3.53 -5.08 -20.03
CA GLU A 188 4.04 -5.45 -21.35
C GLU A 188 5.56 -5.26 -21.44
N GLU A 189 6.11 -4.19 -20.86
CA GLU A 189 7.54 -3.87 -20.89
C GLU A 189 8.37 -4.75 -19.96
N MET A 190 7.94 -4.91 -18.70
CA MET A 190 8.68 -5.57 -17.63
C MET A 190 8.18 -6.99 -17.32
N GLY A 191 7.05 -7.36 -17.92
CA GLY A 191 6.37 -8.60 -17.58
C GLY A 191 5.88 -8.58 -16.14
N ASN A 192 5.90 -9.74 -15.55
CA ASN A 192 5.44 -9.95 -14.18
C ASN A 192 6.49 -9.63 -13.09
N SER A 193 7.63 -9.01 -13.45
CA SER A 193 8.63 -8.54 -12.48
C SER A 193 8.40 -7.09 -12.02
N GLY A 194 7.54 -6.32 -12.72
CA GLY A 194 7.24 -4.94 -12.39
C GLY A 194 6.60 -4.77 -11.00
N VAL A 195 6.77 -3.59 -10.44
CA VAL A 195 6.23 -3.22 -9.12
C VAL A 195 5.39 -1.94 -9.21
N THR A 196 4.67 -1.60 -8.16
CA THR A 196 3.79 -0.41 -8.11
C THR A 196 4.58 0.88 -8.43
N GLU A 197 5.81 0.97 -8.00
CA GLU A 197 6.68 2.13 -8.21
C GLU A 197 7.07 2.30 -9.68
N ASP A 198 7.16 1.20 -10.44
CA ASP A 198 7.38 1.26 -11.89
C ASP A 198 6.17 1.88 -12.61
N ILE A 199 4.95 1.62 -12.13
CA ILE A 199 3.73 2.25 -12.63
C ILE A 199 3.79 3.76 -12.42
N LEU A 200 4.21 4.20 -11.24
CA LEU A 200 4.34 5.62 -10.89
C LEU A 200 5.42 6.32 -11.74
N ASN A 201 6.57 5.69 -11.92
CA ASN A 201 7.63 6.20 -12.80
C ASN A 201 7.15 6.26 -14.26
N HIS A 202 6.46 5.22 -14.74
CA HIS A 202 5.92 5.18 -16.09
C HIS A 202 4.92 6.32 -16.34
N LEU A 203 4.04 6.62 -15.38
CA LEU A 203 3.13 7.77 -15.47
C LEU A 203 3.92 9.07 -15.65
N VAL A 204 5.00 9.28 -14.88
CA VAL A 204 5.86 10.46 -14.99
C VAL A 204 6.57 10.50 -16.34
N ASP A 205 7.09 9.40 -16.82
CA ASP A 205 7.79 9.30 -18.12
C ASP A 205 6.84 9.59 -19.31
N LYS A 206 5.55 9.32 -19.15
CA LYS A 206 4.46 9.67 -20.09
C LYS A 206 3.89 11.08 -19.86
N GLU A 207 4.64 11.94 -19.17
CA GLU A 207 4.26 13.33 -18.88
C GLU A 207 2.96 13.49 -18.06
N SER A 208 2.50 12.42 -17.41
CA SER A 208 1.41 12.51 -16.44
C SER A 208 1.91 13.05 -15.12
N THR A 209 1.15 13.94 -14.50
CA THR A 209 1.49 14.46 -13.17
C THR A 209 1.18 13.41 -12.11
N VAL A 210 2.18 13.09 -11.30
CA VAL A 210 2.01 12.35 -10.05
C VAL A 210 2.41 13.29 -8.92
N LEU A 211 1.48 13.61 -8.04
CA LEU A 211 1.73 14.51 -6.90
C LEU A 211 2.30 13.76 -5.70
N ASN A 212 3.04 14.47 -4.89
CA ASN A 212 3.49 14.01 -3.57
C ASN A 212 2.90 14.87 -2.47
N GLU A 213 2.25 14.23 -1.52
CA GLU A 213 1.78 14.86 -0.29
C GLU A 213 2.68 14.46 0.88
N ASP A 214 3.26 15.46 1.52
CA ASP A 214 4.10 15.28 2.71
C ASP A 214 3.20 15.10 3.93
N VAL A 215 3.28 13.94 4.57
CA VAL A 215 2.57 13.59 5.80
C VAL A 215 3.52 13.41 6.98
N SER A 216 4.69 14.04 6.93
CA SER A 216 5.65 14.04 8.03
C SER A 216 5.02 14.54 9.33
N GLY A 217 5.37 13.90 10.42
CA GLY A 217 4.83 14.22 11.75
C GLY A 217 3.62 13.40 12.15
N TYR A 218 2.97 12.69 11.23
CA TYR A 218 1.94 11.71 11.56
C TYR A 218 2.56 10.33 11.84
N ARG A 219 1.88 9.51 12.64
CA ARG A 219 2.38 8.19 13.03
C ARG A 219 1.97 7.13 12.02
N TRP A 220 2.92 6.30 11.68
CA TRP A 220 2.73 5.11 10.86
C TRP A 220 3.86 4.12 11.15
N PHE A 221 3.70 2.88 10.72
CA PHE A 221 4.76 1.89 10.78
C PHE A 221 4.67 0.90 9.62
N GLU A 222 5.81 0.35 9.27
CA GLU A 222 5.97 -0.79 8.36
C GLU A 222 6.52 -1.97 9.15
N VAL A 223 6.11 -3.19 8.79
CA VAL A 223 6.61 -4.41 9.42
C VAL A 223 7.16 -5.35 8.35
N ASP A 224 8.46 -5.34 8.16
CA ASP A 224 9.18 -6.19 7.21
C ASP A 224 10.15 -7.17 7.87
N THR A 225 10.64 -6.81 9.05
CA THR A 225 11.63 -7.57 9.83
C THR A 225 11.14 -7.81 11.26
N PRO A 226 11.76 -8.73 12.02
CA PRO A 226 11.46 -8.90 13.43
C PRO A 226 11.69 -7.63 14.26
N GLU A 227 12.68 -6.83 13.89
CA GLU A 227 13.01 -5.55 14.52
C GLU A 227 11.90 -4.53 14.30
N ASP A 228 11.29 -4.49 13.10
CA ASP A 228 10.15 -3.63 12.81
C ASP A 228 8.93 -4.02 13.62
N LEU A 229 8.70 -5.32 13.84
CA LEU A 229 7.61 -5.80 14.69
C LEU A 229 7.75 -5.25 16.12
N ILE A 230 8.96 -5.32 16.71
CA ILE A 230 9.22 -4.79 18.04
C ILE A 230 8.97 -3.27 18.09
N LYS A 231 9.44 -2.54 17.07
CA LYS A 231 9.22 -1.08 16.96
C LYS A 231 7.73 -0.75 16.84
N ALA A 232 6.99 -1.51 16.03
CA ALA A 232 5.55 -1.34 15.82
C ALA A 232 4.76 -1.58 17.12
N GLU A 233 5.07 -2.65 17.86
CA GLU A 233 4.43 -2.96 19.13
C GLU A 233 4.71 -1.90 20.19
N ALA A 234 5.94 -1.40 20.29
CA ALA A 234 6.30 -0.30 21.17
C ALA A 234 5.52 0.98 20.79
N LEU A 235 5.45 1.32 19.49
CA LEU A 235 4.71 2.49 19.01
C LEU A 235 3.21 2.40 19.32
N ILE A 236 2.61 1.21 19.21
CA ILE A 236 1.20 1.00 19.56
C ILE A 236 0.99 1.15 21.06
N ALA A 237 1.90 0.61 21.89
CA ALA A 237 1.84 0.70 23.34
C ALA A 237 1.97 2.15 23.84
N ASP A 238 2.84 2.94 23.22
CA ASP A 238 3.05 4.36 23.56
C ASP A 238 1.85 5.25 23.14
N TYR A 239 1.14 4.87 22.09
CA TYR A 239 0.03 5.65 21.52
C TYR A 239 -1.22 4.80 21.24
N PRO A 240 -1.82 4.14 22.25
CA PRO A 240 -2.89 3.14 22.03
C PRO A 240 -4.16 3.73 21.42
N GLY A 241 -4.42 5.02 21.58
CA GLY A 241 -5.60 5.69 21.00
C GLY A 241 -5.47 6.11 19.53
N CYS A 242 -4.25 6.04 18.95
CA CYS A 242 -3.97 6.51 17.59
C CYS A 242 -4.31 5.49 16.50
N TRP A 243 -4.52 4.24 16.86
CA TRP A 243 -4.70 3.13 15.91
C TRP A 243 -6.18 2.69 15.82
N ILE A 244 -6.53 2.01 14.72
CA ILE A 244 -7.88 1.52 14.43
C ILE A 244 -7.99 0.06 14.84
#